data_42df93e40b511fc4c77f4c831d4de056
#
_entry.id   42df93e40b511fc4c77f4c831d4de056
#
_cell.length_a   1.000
_cell.length_b   1.000
_cell.length_c   1.000
_cell.angle_alpha   90.00
_cell.angle_beta   90.00
_cell.angle_gamma   90.00
#
_symmetry.space_group_name_H-M   'P 1'
#
loop_
_entity.id
_entity.type
_entity.pdbx_description
1 polymer ?
#
loop_
_entity_poly.entity_id
_entity_poly.type
_entity_poly.pdbx_seq_one_letter_code
_entity_poly.pdbx_strand_id
1 'polypeptide(L)'
;MTTIGTVGLGLIGGSIALAAARAGHPVVAWDPDPETCEQARQLGLPITEDFSDARLIVLASPMPALTEGLTATLASVRVSDTALITDVGSVKQPVADAMRSAGLAQRYIGGHPMAGSERTGFTAATPDLFTGARWVLCLHDDNSDGNADDADEVRRWLHVAALITDLGAGVVPMSAAEHDAATALVSGVPHLLALALARAAEVSGPAIQTLAAGSFTDLTRVASSSPTLLHAVTEGNAPALRSALRLVLNQLDQPWPDLIEHGHAARHRALDRSGGGQPPGGCETVTVSGARGLLELGRAGAVIETVDPIAGVVGYRRPAPGQP
;
A
#
# COMPACT_ATOMS: atom_id res chain seq x y z
N MET A 1 13.76 -15.26 -13.57
CA MET A 1 14.02 -14.23 -12.55
C MET A 1 14.06 -12.87 -13.22
N THR A 2 13.42 -11.89 -12.65
CA THR A 2 13.28 -10.54 -13.22
C THR A 2 14.21 -9.60 -12.47
N THR A 3 15.01 -8.80 -13.18
CA THR A 3 15.84 -7.76 -12.57
C THR A 3 14.93 -6.64 -12.05
N ILE A 4 15.07 -6.32 -10.76
CA ILE A 4 14.28 -5.32 -10.04
C ILE A 4 15.14 -4.07 -9.82
N GLY A 5 14.63 -2.91 -10.24
CA GLY A 5 15.22 -1.62 -9.94
C GLY A 5 14.44 -0.92 -8.83
N THR A 6 15.10 -0.45 -7.76
CA THR A 6 14.46 0.28 -6.68
C THR A 6 15.01 1.70 -6.58
N VAL A 7 14.14 2.69 -6.74
CA VAL A 7 14.44 4.13 -6.61
C VAL A 7 13.88 4.64 -5.29
N GLY A 8 14.76 5.14 -4.43
CA GLY A 8 14.45 5.48 -3.05
C GLY A 8 14.72 4.30 -2.10
N LEU A 9 15.65 4.50 -1.16
CA LEU A 9 16.13 3.46 -0.24
C LEU A 9 15.81 3.79 1.23
N GLY A 10 14.63 4.35 1.49
CA GLY A 10 14.11 4.46 2.85
C GLY A 10 13.72 3.10 3.43
N LEU A 11 12.94 3.11 4.51
CA LEU A 11 12.42 1.87 5.13
C LEU A 11 11.78 0.94 4.11
N ILE A 12 10.86 1.44 3.28
CA ILE A 12 10.09 0.61 2.34
C ILE A 12 10.97 0.15 1.17
N GLY A 13 11.61 1.08 0.45
CA GLY A 13 12.41 0.74 -0.74
C GLY A 13 13.64 -0.11 -0.40
N GLY A 14 14.32 0.19 0.71
CA GLY A 14 15.40 -0.64 1.22
C GLY A 14 14.93 -2.06 1.55
N SER A 15 13.78 -2.19 2.21
CA SER A 15 13.19 -3.51 2.51
C SER A 15 12.81 -4.28 1.25
N ILE A 16 12.28 -3.61 0.21
CA ILE A 16 11.98 -4.24 -1.08
C ILE A 16 13.27 -4.78 -1.73
N ALA A 17 14.32 -3.95 -1.80
CA ALA A 17 15.59 -4.33 -2.41
C ALA A 17 16.21 -5.52 -1.66
N LEU A 18 16.23 -5.51 -0.33
CA LEU A 18 16.74 -6.60 0.50
C LEU A 18 15.90 -7.88 0.36
N ALA A 19 14.58 -7.78 0.39
CA ALA A 19 13.68 -8.92 0.27
C ALA A 19 13.76 -9.56 -1.13
N ALA A 20 13.81 -8.74 -2.20
CA ALA A 20 13.96 -9.22 -3.57
C ALA A 20 15.30 -9.92 -3.77
N ALA A 21 16.40 -9.37 -3.26
CA ALA A 21 17.72 -10.03 -3.30
C ALA A 21 17.69 -11.36 -2.54
N ARG A 22 17.08 -11.43 -1.37
CA ARG A 22 16.90 -12.67 -0.60
C ARG A 22 16.05 -13.71 -1.34
N ALA A 23 15.02 -13.28 -2.06
CA ALA A 23 14.20 -14.14 -2.91
C ALA A 23 14.90 -14.60 -4.19
N GLY A 24 16.15 -14.15 -4.45
CA GLY A 24 16.98 -14.55 -5.58
C GLY A 24 16.79 -13.70 -6.84
N HIS A 25 16.06 -12.59 -6.78
CA HIS A 25 15.95 -11.65 -7.90
C HIS A 25 17.26 -10.85 -8.03
N PRO A 26 17.79 -10.63 -9.25
CA PRO A 26 18.80 -9.61 -9.48
C PRO A 26 18.22 -8.24 -9.12
N VAL A 27 18.97 -7.44 -8.35
CA VAL A 27 18.52 -6.12 -7.86
C VAL A 27 19.53 -5.07 -8.28
N VAL A 28 19.05 -3.90 -8.68
CA VAL A 28 19.80 -2.65 -8.74
C VAL A 28 19.02 -1.60 -7.94
N ALA A 29 19.72 -0.70 -7.26
CA ALA A 29 19.07 0.27 -6.39
C ALA A 29 19.78 1.62 -6.46
N TRP A 30 19.05 2.69 -6.14
CA TRP A 30 19.57 4.06 -6.10
C TRP A 30 18.74 4.93 -5.16
N ASP A 31 19.45 5.87 -4.51
CA ASP A 31 18.86 6.91 -3.67
C ASP A 31 19.59 8.24 -3.91
N PRO A 32 18.90 9.40 -3.88
CA PRO A 32 19.57 10.70 -4.03
C PRO A 32 20.52 11.03 -2.87
N ASP A 33 20.39 10.38 -1.71
CA ASP A 33 21.30 10.54 -0.58
C ASP A 33 22.49 9.60 -0.68
N PRO A 34 23.74 10.13 -0.85
CA PRO A 34 24.94 9.31 -0.95
C PRO A 34 25.22 8.46 0.29
N GLU A 35 24.84 8.92 1.49
CA GLU A 35 25.04 8.17 2.72
C GLU A 35 24.15 6.91 2.74
N THR A 36 22.89 7.07 2.36
CA THR A 36 21.94 5.96 2.17
C THR A 36 22.46 4.95 1.15
N CYS A 37 23.00 5.42 0.03
CA CYS A 37 23.63 4.57 -0.97
C CYS A 37 24.83 3.78 -0.40
N GLU A 38 25.67 4.41 0.41
CA GLU A 38 26.81 3.74 1.02
C GLU A 38 26.39 2.68 2.05
N GLN A 39 25.41 2.98 2.89
CA GLN A 39 24.81 2.01 3.81
C GLN A 39 24.27 0.78 3.06
N ALA A 40 23.60 1.00 1.92
CA ALA A 40 23.04 -0.07 1.11
C ALA A 40 24.14 -0.93 0.45
N ARG A 41 25.26 -0.33 -0.01
CA ARG A 41 26.43 -1.07 -0.54
C ARG A 41 27.05 -1.96 0.53
N GLN A 42 27.12 -1.50 1.78
CA GLN A 42 27.66 -2.28 2.89
C GLN A 42 26.83 -3.55 3.17
N LEU A 43 25.54 -3.54 2.84
CA LEU A 43 24.67 -4.73 2.89
C LEU A 43 24.67 -5.53 1.58
N GLY A 44 25.56 -5.20 0.62
CA GLY A 44 25.73 -5.95 -0.62
C GLY A 44 24.74 -5.61 -1.74
N LEU A 45 23.97 -4.52 -1.61
CA LEU A 45 23.08 -4.08 -2.69
C LEU A 45 23.87 -3.39 -3.81
N PRO A 46 23.68 -3.78 -5.08
CA PRO A 46 24.27 -3.09 -6.23
C PRO A 46 23.65 -1.69 -6.40
N ILE A 47 24.45 -0.65 -6.16
CA ILE A 47 24.01 0.76 -6.27
C ILE A 47 24.52 1.34 -7.59
N THR A 48 23.58 1.75 -8.44
CA THR A 48 23.84 2.33 -9.76
C THR A 48 22.70 3.24 -10.19
N GLU A 49 22.98 4.18 -11.09
CA GLU A 49 21.98 4.96 -11.82
C GLU A 49 21.53 4.26 -13.12
N ASP A 50 22.18 3.18 -13.51
CA ASP A 50 21.86 2.42 -14.73
C ASP A 50 20.92 1.25 -14.42
N PHE A 51 19.64 1.46 -14.74
CA PHE A 51 18.56 0.49 -14.60
C PHE A 51 18.11 -0.04 -15.98
N SER A 52 18.93 0.07 -17.02
CA SER A 52 18.56 -0.34 -18.38
C SER A 52 18.20 -1.83 -18.50
N ASP A 53 18.79 -2.68 -17.66
CA ASP A 53 18.48 -4.12 -17.59
C ASP A 53 17.34 -4.46 -16.65
N ALA A 54 16.85 -3.51 -15.87
CA ALA A 54 15.72 -3.74 -14.96
C ALA A 54 14.41 -3.86 -15.75
N ARG A 55 13.65 -4.90 -15.46
CA ARG A 55 12.33 -5.17 -16.08
C ARG A 55 11.17 -4.61 -15.26
N LEU A 56 11.40 -4.39 -13.99
CA LEU A 56 10.43 -3.80 -13.08
C LEU A 56 11.13 -2.74 -12.23
N ILE A 57 10.59 -1.54 -12.25
CA ILE A 57 11.07 -0.40 -11.46
C ILE A 57 10.09 -0.16 -10.33
N VAL A 58 10.59 -0.14 -9.11
CA VAL A 58 9.83 0.21 -7.90
C VAL A 58 10.23 1.62 -7.48
N LEU A 59 9.28 2.54 -7.55
CA LEU A 59 9.44 3.92 -7.08
C LEU A 59 9.03 3.99 -5.60
N ALA A 60 10.02 4.02 -4.72
CA ALA A 60 9.84 4.06 -3.28
C ALA A 60 10.22 5.43 -2.67
N SER A 61 9.95 6.48 -3.43
CA SER A 61 10.20 7.87 -3.06
C SER A 61 9.00 8.48 -2.33
N PRO A 62 9.18 9.60 -1.59
CA PRO A 62 8.09 10.33 -0.96
C PRO A 62 7.02 10.80 -1.98
N MET A 63 5.77 10.98 -1.52
CA MET A 63 4.64 11.36 -2.38
C MET A 63 4.90 12.54 -3.33
N PRO A 64 5.53 13.66 -2.91
CA PRO A 64 5.84 14.75 -3.85
C PRO A 64 6.75 14.33 -5.00
N ALA A 65 7.68 13.40 -4.77
CA ALA A 65 8.55 12.87 -5.81
C ALA A 65 7.84 11.86 -6.74
N LEU A 66 6.74 11.26 -6.28
CA LEU A 66 5.88 10.36 -7.08
C LEU A 66 4.82 11.11 -7.88
N THR A 67 4.58 12.37 -7.58
CA THR A 67 3.58 13.22 -8.24
C THR A 67 4.25 14.36 -9.01
N GLU A 68 4.40 15.52 -8.42
CA GLU A 68 4.97 16.72 -9.03
C GLU A 68 6.42 16.51 -9.47
N GLY A 69 7.21 15.76 -8.72
CA GLY A 69 8.61 15.43 -8.99
C GLY A 69 8.85 14.16 -9.83
N LEU A 70 7.79 13.51 -10.33
CA LEU A 70 7.89 12.21 -11.02
C LEU A 70 8.91 12.20 -12.16
N THR A 71 8.87 13.21 -13.03
CA THR A 71 9.78 13.32 -14.18
C THR A 71 11.22 13.44 -13.72
N ALA A 72 11.51 14.22 -12.67
CA ALA A 72 12.86 14.35 -12.12
C ALA A 72 13.32 13.04 -11.44
N THR A 73 12.42 12.36 -10.72
CA THR A 73 12.69 11.07 -10.10
C THR A 73 13.06 10.01 -11.15
N LEU A 74 12.32 9.93 -12.25
CA LEU A 74 12.63 9.00 -13.34
C LEU A 74 13.90 9.40 -14.12
N ALA A 75 14.18 10.68 -14.24
CA ALA A 75 15.40 11.17 -14.90
C ALA A 75 16.68 10.97 -14.08
N SER A 76 16.56 10.64 -12.77
CA SER A 76 17.71 10.36 -11.91
C SER A 76 18.35 9.00 -12.17
N VAL A 77 17.65 8.12 -12.89
CA VAL A 77 18.13 6.80 -13.28
C VAL A 77 17.88 6.55 -14.77
N ARG A 78 18.71 5.72 -15.39
CA ARG A 78 18.52 5.30 -16.78
C ARG A 78 17.59 4.08 -16.79
N VAL A 79 16.36 4.24 -17.27
CA VAL A 79 15.33 3.19 -17.31
C VAL A 79 15.05 2.78 -18.75
N SER A 80 14.87 1.48 -18.99
CA SER A 80 14.40 0.96 -20.29
C SER A 80 12.97 1.45 -20.59
N ASP A 81 12.68 1.79 -21.85
CA ASP A 81 11.36 2.18 -22.32
C ASP A 81 10.31 1.04 -22.22
N THR A 82 10.76 -0.20 -22.01
CA THR A 82 9.90 -1.37 -21.84
C THR A 82 9.75 -1.85 -20.40
N ALA A 83 10.45 -1.23 -19.44
CA ALA A 83 10.35 -1.60 -18.03
C ALA A 83 8.96 -1.29 -17.48
N LEU A 84 8.40 -2.21 -16.70
CA LEU A 84 7.23 -1.96 -15.88
C LEU A 84 7.60 -1.03 -14.72
N ILE A 85 6.64 -0.22 -14.30
CA ILE A 85 6.81 0.71 -13.18
C ILE A 85 5.73 0.41 -12.15
N THR A 86 6.11 0.30 -10.90
CA THR A 86 5.20 0.32 -9.74
C THR A 86 5.69 1.31 -8.72
N ASP A 87 4.84 1.69 -7.79
CA ASP A 87 5.20 2.57 -6.69
C ASP A 87 4.76 1.99 -5.34
N VAL A 88 5.09 2.69 -4.26
CA VAL A 88 4.71 2.31 -2.89
C VAL A 88 3.96 3.44 -2.17
N GLY A 89 3.51 4.44 -2.89
CA GLY A 89 2.85 5.61 -2.32
C GLY A 89 1.57 5.26 -1.57
N SER A 90 1.30 6.01 -0.50
CA SER A 90 0.13 5.80 0.37
C SER A 90 -1.20 6.26 -0.23
N VAL A 91 -1.20 6.99 -1.33
CA VAL A 91 -2.37 7.44 -2.08
C VAL A 91 -2.15 7.09 -3.55
N LYS A 92 -3.17 6.56 -4.22
CA LYS A 92 -2.98 5.99 -5.57
C LYS A 92 -3.43 6.90 -6.71
N GLN A 93 -4.56 7.58 -6.56
CA GLN A 93 -5.11 8.40 -7.65
C GLN A 93 -4.14 9.50 -8.11
N PRO A 94 -3.50 10.30 -7.22
CA PRO A 94 -2.56 11.33 -7.65
C PRO A 94 -1.35 10.77 -8.41
N VAL A 95 -0.83 9.59 -8.00
CA VAL A 95 0.30 8.96 -8.68
C VAL A 95 -0.12 8.42 -10.05
N ALA A 96 -1.30 7.80 -10.15
CA ALA A 96 -1.85 7.34 -11.43
C ALA A 96 -2.06 8.51 -12.42
N ASP A 97 -2.53 9.66 -11.93
CA ASP A 97 -2.70 10.87 -12.73
C ASP A 97 -1.36 11.44 -13.21
N ALA A 98 -0.34 11.45 -12.34
CA ALA A 98 1.02 11.87 -12.70
C ALA A 98 1.63 10.94 -13.77
N MET A 99 1.48 9.62 -13.61
CA MET A 99 1.94 8.62 -14.58
C MET A 99 1.24 8.77 -15.93
N ARG A 100 -0.07 9.01 -15.92
CA ARG A 100 -0.84 9.28 -17.14
C ARG A 100 -0.36 10.55 -17.83
N SER A 101 -0.14 11.62 -17.08
CA SER A 101 0.35 12.91 -17.61
C SER A 101 1.76 12.80 -18.19
N ALA A 102 2.59 11.90 -17.65
CA ALA A 102 3.91 11.59 -18.16
C ALA A 102 3.91 10.60 -19.34
N GLY A 103 2.75 10.11 -19.79
CA GLY A 103 2.65 9.11 -20.87
C GLY A 103 3.07 7.70 -20.47
N LEU A 104 3.08 7.39 -19.17
CA LEU A 104 3.58 6.13 -18.60
C LEU A 104 2.48 5.16 -18.17
N ALA A 105 1.21 5.50 -18.33
CA ALA A 105 0.06 4.72 -17.85
C ALA A 105 0.12 3.26 -18.34
N GLN A 106 0.53 3.04 -19.60
CA GLN A 106 0.63 1.70 -20.19
C GLN A 106 1.77 0.82 -19.60
N ARG A 107 2.62 1.36 -18.75
CA ARG A 107 3.72 0.65 -18.10
C ARG A 107 3.61 0.68 -16.58
N TYR A 108 2.55 1.25 -16.04
CA TYR A 108 2.40 1.51 -14.63
C TYR A 108 1.33 0.63 -14.00
N ILE A 109 1.65 0.06 -12.84
CA ILE A 109 0.73 -0.61 -11.93
C ILE A 109 0.91 0.00 -10.55
N GLY A 110 -0.09 0.70 -10.05
CA GLY A 110 -0.05 1.34 -8.73
C GLY A 110 0.03 0.32 -7.61
N GLY A 111 0.92 0.55 -6.65
CA GLY A 111 1.11 -0.33 -5.50
C GLY A 111 1.14 0.43 -4.17
N HIS A 112 0.71 -0.23 -3.09
CA HIS A 112 0.83 0.27 -1.73
C HIS A 112 0.99 -0.89 -0.74
N PRO A 113 2.20 -1.08 -0.15
CA PRO A 113 2.38 -2.01 0.95
C PRO A 113 1.69 -1.48 2.22
N MET A 114 0.73 -2.24 2.75
CA MET A 114 0.11 -1.95 4.04
C MET A 114 1.04 -2.40 5.17
N ALA A 115 2.27 -1.93 5.12
CA ALA A 115 3.36 -2.25 6.04
C ALA A 115 4.18 -0.99 6.32
N GLY A 116 4.70 -0.88 7.54
CA GLY A 116 5.51 0.25 7.96
C GLY A 116 5.88 0.12 9.42
N SER A 117 6.70 1.02 9.88
CA SER A 117 7.04 1.18 11.29
C SER A 117 7.21 2.66 11.63
N GLU A 118 7.34 2.99 12.90
CA GLU A 118 7.66 4.35 13.37
C GLU A 118 9.12 4.74 13.04
N ARG A 119 9.95 3.76 12.65
CA ARG A 119 11.35 3.98 12.26
C ARG A 119 11.41 4.38 10.79
N THR A 120 12.39 5.20 10.45
CA THR A 120 12.59 5.75 9.10
C THR A 120 14.01 5.52 8.61
N GLY A 121 14.23 5.71 7.30
CA GLY A 121 15.54 5.58 6.67
C GLY A 121 15.95 4.14 6.37
N PHE A 122 17.07 3.99 5.69
CA PHE A 122 17.59 2.69 5.26
C PHE A 122 17.98 1.78 6.44
N THR A 123 18.49 2.36 7.52
CA THR A 123 18.88 1.61 8.74
C THR A 123 17.71 0.88 9.42
N ALA A 124 16.47 1.26 9.09
CA ALA A 124 15.26 0.58 9.55
C ALA A 124 14.78 -0.51 8.59
N ALA A 125 15.35 -0.59 7.38
CA ALA A 125 14.95 -1.57 6.37
C ALA A 125 15.27 -3.00 6.82
N THR A 126 14.35 -3.90 6.51
CA THR A 126 14.50 -5.33 6.79
C THR A 126 13.83 -6.16 5.68
N PRO A 127 14.43 -7.27 5.26
CA PRO A 127 13.81 -8.14 4.26
C PRO A 127 12.52 -8.81 4.73
N ASP A 128 12.20 -8.77 6.02
CA ASP A 128 11.00 -9.40 6.59
C ASP A 128 9.80 -8.46 6.68
N LEU A 129 9.96 -7.18 6.32
CA LEU A 129 8.92 -6.15 6.50
C LEU A 129 7.57 -6.54 5.89
N PHE A 130 7.59 -7.27 4.78
CA PHE A 130 6.38 -7.60 4.01
C PHE A 130 5.82 -8.99 4.33
N THR A 131 6.51 -9.80 5.14
CA THR A 131 6.07 -11.15 5.48
C THR A 131 4.72 -11.13 6.18
N GLY A 132 3.69 -11.71 5.53
CA GLY A 132 2.31 -11.71 6.01
C GLY A 132 1.57 -10.37 5.89
N ALA A 133 2.21 -9.32 5.40
CA ALA A 133 1.57 -8.04 5.15
C ALA A 133 0.59 -8.10 3.97
N ARG A 134 -0.29 -7.12 3.88
CA ARG A 134 -1.14 -6.91 2.71
C ARG A 134 -0.50 -5.86 1.79
N TRP A 135 -0.64 -6.07 0.50
CA TRP A 135 -0.15 -5.13 -0.50
C TRP A 135 -1.25 -4.88 -1.53
N VAL A 136 -1.72 -3.66 -1.63
CA VAL A 136 -2.69 -3.32 -2.67
C VAL A 136 -1.97 -3.15 -3.99
N LEU A 137 -2.50 -3.78 -5.04
CA LEU A 137 -2.14 -3.50 -6.43
C LEU A 137 -3.36 -3.02 -7.20
N CYS A 138 -3.20 -1.87 -7.86
CA CYS A 138 -4.30 -1.21 -8.56
C CYS A 138 -4.48 -1.75 -9.99
N LEU A 139 -5.75 -1.74 -10.41
CA LEU A 139 -6.25 -2.01 -11.75
C LEU A 139 -7.18 -0.87 -12.17
N HIS A 140 -7.31 -0.61 -13.47
CA HIS A 140 -8.32 0.31 -13.97
C HIS A 140 -9.71 -0.33 -13.91
N ASP A 141 -10.69 0.42 -13.40
CA ASP A 141 -12.07 -0.06 -13.28
C ASP A 141 -12.86 0.09 -14.60
N ASP A 142 -12.36 0.90 -15.54
CA ASP A 142 -12.98 1.21 -16.81
C ASP A 142 -12.77 0.12 -17.88
N ASN A 143 -11.86 -0.82 -17.66
CA ASN A 143 -11.56 -1.92 -18.56
C ASN A 143 -12.60 -3.05 -18.41
N SER A 144 -13.86 -2.75 -18.74
CA SER A 144 -14.96 -3.62 -18.39
C SER A 144 -15.19 -4.81 -19.33
N ASP A 145 -14.50 -4.89 -20.49
CA ASP A 145 -14.97 -5.75 -21.58
C ASP A 145 -13.96 -6.70 -22.23
N GLY A 146 -12.82 -6.99 -21.57
CA GLY A 146 -11.89 -8.05 -22.05
C GLY A 146 -11.25 -7.70 -23.41
N ASN A 147 -11.03 -6.43 -23.69
CA ASN A 147 -10.30 -5.98 -24.86
C ASN A 147 -8.78 -6.24 -24.74
N ALA A 148 -8.01 -5.98 -25.77
CA ALA A 148 -6.56 -6.22 -25.76
C ALA A 148 -5.82 -5.42 -24.66
N ASP A 149 -6.30 -4.21 -24.35
CA ASP A 149 -5.71 -3.35 -23.31
C ASP A 149 -5.92 -3.93 -21.90
N ASP A 150 -7.10 -4.53 -21.63
CA ASP A 150 -7.39 -5.23 -20.38
C ASP A 150 -6.47 -6.45 -20.19
N ALA A 151 -6.30 -7.27 -21.23
CA ALA A 151 -5.41 -8.43 -21.18
C ALA A 151 -3.95 -8.05 -20.94
N ASP A 152 -3.49 -6.93 -21.52
CA ASP A 152 -2.14 -6.41 -21.32
C ASP A 152 -1.95 -5.81 -19.91
N GLU A 153 -2.96 -5.14 -19.37
CA GLU A 153 -2.94 -4.66 -17.99
C GLU A 153 -2.87 -5.82 -16.99
N VAL A 154 -3.74 -6.82 -17.16
CA VAL A 154 -3.75 -8.02 -16.31
C VAL A 154 -2.39 -8.73 -16.36
N ARG A 155 -1.77 -8.85 -17.51
CA ARG A 155 -0.45 -9.46 -17.65
C ARG A 155 0.62 -8.67 -16.86
N ARG A 156 0.63 -7.34 -16.97
CA ARG A 156 1.54 -6.46 -16.21
C ARG A 156 1.28 -6.59 -14.71
N TRP A 157 0.01 -6.57 -14.31
CA TRP A 157 -0.41 -6.71 -12.93
C TRP A 157 0.08 -8.05 -12.33
N LEU A 158 -0.08 -9.16 -13.03
CA LEU A 158 0.38 -10.48 -12.60
C LEU A 158 1.90 -10.53 -12.39
N HIS A 159 2.68 -9.84 -13.22
CA HIS A 159 4.12 -9.78 -13.05
C HIS A 159 4.53 -9.00 -11.78
N VAL A 160 3.85 -7.89 -11.48
CA VAL A 160 4.09 -7.15 -10.23
C VAL A 160 3.60 -7.96 -9.03
N ALA A 161 2.43 -8.60 -9.13
CA ALA A 161 1.88 -9.43 -8.08
C ALA A 161 2.78 -10.63 -7.74
N ALA A 162 3.39 -11.26 -8.74
CA ALA A 162 4.35 -12.36 -8.52
C ALA A 162 5.55 -11.89 -7.70
N LEU A 163 6.15 -10.74 -8.01
CA LEU A 163 7.20 -10.18 -7.16
C LEU A 163 6.71 -10.02 -5.72
N ILE A 164 5.56 -9.38 -5.51
CA ILE A 164 5.05 -9.07 -4.17
C ILE A 164 4.81 -10.36 -3.36
N THR A 165 4.29 -11.42 -3.99
CA THR A 165 4.13 -12.72 -3.32
C THR A 165 5.47 -13.36 -3.01
N ASP A 166 6.50 -13.20 -3.86
CA ASP A 166 7.88 -13.64 -3.59
C ASP A 166 8.50 -12.89 -2.40
N LEU A 167 8.08 -11.63 -2.13
CA LEU A 167 8.47 -10.88 -0.94
C LEU A 167 7.71 -11.31 0.33
N GLY A 168 6.78 -12.27 0.24
CA GLY A 168 6.01 -12.80 1.35
C GLY A 168 4.74 -12.02 1.70
N ALA A 169 4.32 -11.07 0.88
CA ALA A 169 3.07 -10.33 1.07
C ALA A 169 1.89 -10.95 0.32
N GLY A 170 0.69 -10.78 0.86
CA GLY A 170 -0.54 -11.11 0.16
C GLY A 170 -1.06 -9.91 -0.63
N VAL A 171 -1.46 -10.13 -1.89
CA VAL A 171 -1.91 -9.06 -2.80
C VAL A 171 -3.43 -8.88 -2.73
N VAL A 172 -3.87 -7.62 -2.65
CA VAL A 172 -5.28 -7.23 -2.68
C VAL A 172 -5.52 -6.38 -3.93
N PRO A 173 -6.25 -6.89 -4.93
CA PRO A 173 -6.58 -6.11 -6.12
C PRO A 173 -7.68 -5.08 -5.80
N MET A 174 -7.46 -3.83 -6.21
CA MET A 174 -8.41 -2.71 -6.07
C MET A 174 -8.25 -1.74 -7.25
N SER A 175 -9.25 -0.91 -7.50
CA SER A 175 -9.01 0.31 -8.27
C SER A 175 -8.32 1.39 -7.41
N ALA A 176 -7.68 2.38 -8.03
CA ALA A 176 -7.05 3.48 -7.30
C ALA A 176 -8.06 4.23 -6.42
N ALA A 177 -9.27 4.44 -6.93
CA ALA A 177 -10.35 5.13 -6.20
C ALA A 177 -10.84 4.30 -4.98
N GLU A 178 -11.01 2.98 -5.14
CA GLU A 178 -11.37 2.09 -4.03
C GLU A 178 -10.28 2.06 -2.96
N HIS A 179 -9.01 1.97 -3.38
CA HIS A 179 -7.87 2.05 -2.47
C HIS A 179 -7.88 3.34 -1.66
N ASP A 180 -8.02 4.50 -2.32
CA ASP A 180 -7.97 5.80 -1.67
C ASP A 180 -9.18 6.00 -0.71
N ALA A 181 -10.36 5.49 -1.06
CA ALA A 181 -11.52 5.46 -0.18
C ALA A 181 -11.29 4.54 1.05
N ALA A 182 -10.72 3.36 0.83
CA ALA A 182 -10.41 2.42 1.91
C ALA A 182 -9.36 3.00 2.87
N THR A 183 -8.25 3.53 2.35
CA THR A 183 -7.17 4.11 3.18
C THR A 183 -7.62 5.38 3.90
N ALA A 184 -8.51 6.17 3.30
CA ALA A 184 -9.13 7.29 4.01
C ALA A 184 -9.87 6.83 5.27
N LEU A 185 -10.63 5.72 5.19
CA LEU A 185 -11.40 5.20 6.31
C LEU A 185 -10.54 4.47 7.35
N VAL A 186 -9.59 3.61 6.91
CA VAL A 186 -8.82 2.76 7.85
C VAL A 186 -7.54 3.40 8.38
N SER A 187 -7.09 4.51 7.79
CA SER A 187 -5.87 5.23 8.18
C SER A 187 -6.11 6.73 8.37
N GLY A 188 -6.58 7.45 7.37
CA GLY A 188 -6.71 8.90 7.43
C GLY A 188 -7.66 9.39 8.51
N VAL A 189 -8.88 8.86 8.60
CA VAL A 189 -9.85 9.21 9.63
C VAL A 189 -9.35 8.90 11.05
N PRO A 190 -8.78 7.72 11.34
CA PRO A 190 -8.15 7.44 12.64
C PRO A 190 -7.12 8.48 13.05
N HIS A 191 -6.22 8.89 12.16
CA HIS A 191 -5.24 9.93 12.46
C HIS A 191 -5.88 11.29 12.76
N LEU A 192 -6.87 11.72 11.94
CA LEU A 192 -7.57 12.98 12.18
C LEU A 192 -8.33 12.99 13.51
N LEU A 193 -9.02 11.90 13.84
CA LEU A 193 -9.75 11.79 15.12
C LEU A 193 -8.79 11.79 16.31
N ALA A 194 -7.66 11.10 16.21
CA ALA A 194 -6.62 11.09 17.23
C ALA A 194 -6.05 12.51 17.48
N LEU A 195 -5.72 13.23 16.40
CA LEU A 195 -5.23 14.61 16.47
C LEU A 195 -6.29 15.55 17.05
N ALA A 196 -7.54 15.45 16.61
CA ALA A 196 -8.65 16.28 17.10
C ALA A 196 -8.91 16.04 18.59
N LEU A 197 -8.90 14.78 19.04
CA LEU A 197 -9.09 14.42 20.44
C LEU A 197 -7.93 14.93 21.30
N ALA A 198 -6.69 14.75 20.87
CA ALA A 198 -5.50 15.25 21.58
C ALA A 198 -5.57 16.78 21.72
N ARG A 199 -5.92 17.48 20.64
CA ARG A 199 -6.06 18.95 20.64
C ARG A 199 -7.21 19.42 21.53
N ALA A 200 -8.35 18.73 21.51
CA ALA A 200 -9.49 19.04 22.37
C ALA A 200 -9.14 18.91 23.87
N ALA A 201 -8.44 17.85 24.24
CA ALA A 201 -7.96 17.65 25.60
C ALA A 201 -6.98 18.76 26.04
N GLU A 202 -6.07 19.18 25.17
CA GLU A 202 -5.10 20.25 25.43
C GLU A 202 -5.82 21.59 25.71
N VAL A 203 -6.74 22.00 24.84
CA VAL A 203 -7.45 23.29 24.99
C VAL A 203 -8.44 23.30 26.16
N SER A 204 -8.87 22.14 26.65
CA SER A 204 -9.72 22.01 27.83
C SER A 204 -8.96 22.14 29.15
N GLY A 205 -7.65 22.18 29.10
CA GLY A 205 -6.79 22.51 30.23
C GLY A 205 -6.08 21.31 30.89
N PRO A 206 -5.10 21.59 31.77
CA PRO A 206 -4.20 20.56 32.30
C PRO A 206 -4.90 19.53 33.19
N ALA A 207 -6.01 19.88 33.84
CA ALA A 207 -6.78 18.91 34.63
C ALA A 207 -7.31 17.75 33.77
N ILE A 208 -7.72 18.01 32.53
CA ILE A 208 -8.18 16.98 31.60
C ILE A 208 -7.01 16.05 31.21
N GLN A 209 -5.85 16.63 30.93
CA GLN A 209 -4.63 15.86 30.60
C GLN A 209 -4.17 14.98 31.77
N THR A 210 -4.31 15.45 33.02
CA THR A 210 -3.98 14.67 34.21
C THR A 210 -4.85 13.41 34.34
N LEU A 211 -6.09 13.45 33.82
CA LEU A 211 -7.00 12.31 33.85
C LEU A 211 -6.84 11.36 32.63
N ALA A 212 -5.95 11.69 31.70
CA ALA A 212 -5.70 10.87 30.53
C ALA A 212 -5.14 9.49 30.94
N ALA A 213 -5.91 8.44 30.66
CA ALA A 213 -5.59 7.05 30.98
C ALA A 213 -5.54 6.19 29.70
N GLY A 214 -5.55 4.87 29.86
CA GLY A 214 -5.36 3.91 28.76
C GLY A 214 -6.20 4.19 27.52
N SER A 215 -7.52 4.38 27.67
CA SER A 215 -8.41 4.64 26.52
C SER A 215 -8.00 5.87 25.70
N PHE A 216 -7.61 6.95 26.40
CA PHE A 216 -7.14 8.16 25.73
C PHE A 216 -5.81 7.91 25.00
N THR A 217 -4.86 7.27 25.69
CA THR A 217 -3.54 6.96 25.12
C THR A 217 -3.65 6.04 23.90
N ASP A 218 -4.48 5.00 23.98
CA ASP A 218 -4.69 4.06 22.88
C ASP A 218 -5.31 4.77 21.66
N LEU A 219 -6.32 5.59 21.87
CA LEU A 219 -7.02 6.27 20.78
C LEU A 219 -6.18 7.41 20.16
N THR A 220 -5.30 8.06 20.95
CA THR A 220 -4.45 9.15 20.46
C THR A 220 -3.04 8.68 20.06
N ARG A 221 -2.71 7.42 20.20
CA ARG A 221 -1.37 6.88 19.88
C ARG A 221 -0.86 7.29 18.50
N VAL A 222 -1.71 7.20 17.47
CA VAL A 222 -1.35 7.53 16.08
C VAL A 222 -1.17 9.04 15.84
N ALA A 223 -1.58 9.91 16.77
CA ALA A 223 -1.31 11.35 16.69
C ALA A 223 0.18 11.69 16.88
N SER A 224 0.97 10.76 17.41
CA SER A 224 2.45 10.91 17.54
C SER A 224 3.20 10.56 16.24
N SER A 225 2.53 10.17 15.18
CA SER A 225 3.14 9.95 13.86
C SER A 225 3.83 11.23 13.36
N SER A 226 4.85 11.05 12.50
CA SER A 226 5.58 12.21 11.97
C SER A 226 4.67 13.16 11.19
N PRO A 227 4.87 14.48 11.26
CA PRO A 227 4.09 15.43 10.45
C PRO A 227 4.11 15.11 8.96
N THR A 228 5.24 14.63 8.44
CA THR A 228 5.38 14.21 7.03
C THR A 228 4.40 13.09 6.67
N LEU A 229 4.27 12.07 7.53
CA LEU A 229 3.29 11.00 7.31
C LEU A 229 1.86 11.54 7.40
N LEU A 230 1.58 12.37 8.40
CA LEU A 230 0.24 12.95 8.59
C LEU A 230 -0.19 13.78 7.38
N HIS A 231 0.69 14.63 6.84
CA HIS A 231 0.42 15.38 5.60
C HIS A 231 0.20 14.45 4.42
N ALA A 232 1.03 13.42 4.26
CA ALA A 232 0.91 12.48 3.14
C ALA A 232 -0.46 11.74 3.14
N VAL A 233 -0.93 11.30 4.29
CA VAL A 233 -2.21 10.56 4.38
C VAL A 233 -3.45 11.45 4.37
N THR A 234 -3.29 12.76 4.58
CA THR A 234 -4.43 13.70 4.64
C THR A 234 -4.55 14.56 3.40
N GLU A 235 -3.49 15.26 2.99
CA GLU A 235 -3.55 16.24 1.89
C GLU A 235 -3.71 15.56 0.53
N GLY A 236 -2.92 14.53 0.25
CA GLY A 236 -2.99 13.79 -1.01
C GLY A 236 -4.31 13.05 -1.23
N ASN A 237 -5.07 12.77 -0.15
CA ASN A 237 -6.33 12.02 -0.18
C ASN A 237 -7.53 12.84 0.34
N ALA A 238 -7.44 14.16 0.32
CA ALA A 238 -8.43 15.04 0.95
C ALA A 238 -9.89 14.81 0.49
N PRO A 239 -10.22 14.55 -0.78
CA PRO A 239 -11.61 14.29 -1.19
C PRO A 239 -12.18 13.03 -0.56
N ALA A 240 -11.47 11.89 -0.63
CA ALA A 240 -11.91 10.62 -0.03
C ALA A 240 -11.96 10.72 1.50
N LEU A 241 -10.98 11.41 2.11
CA LEU A 241 -10.92 11.64 3.55
C LEU A 241 -12.13 12.43 4.07
N ARG A 242 -12.58 13.49 3.37
CA ARG A 242 -13.79 14.23 3.72
C ARG A 242 -15.03 13.33 3.65
N SER A 243 -15.12 12.46 2.64
CA SER A 243 -16.24 11.53 2.50
C SER A 243 -16.25 10.48 3.61
N ALA A 244 -15.09 9.90 3.92
CA ALA A 244 -14.93 8.94 5.00
C ALA A 244 -15.22 9.56 6.38
N LEU A 245 -14.78 10.80 6.62
CA LEU A 245 -15.07 11.52 7.87
C LEU A 245 -16.57 11.76 8.04
N ARG A 246 -17.29 12.18 6.98
CA ARG A 246 -18.77 12.32 7.03
C ARG A 246 -19.45 11.00 7.37
N LEU A 247 -18.98 9.89 6.79
CA LEU A 247 -19.51 8.56 7.11
C LEU A 247 -19.38 8.26 8.61
N VAL A 248 -18.22 8.54 9.21
CA VAL A 248 -17.97 8.31 10.65
C VAL A 248 -18.83 9.27 11.51
N LEU A 249 -18.92 10.55 11.15
CA LEU A 249 -19.76 11.52 11.88
C LEU A 249 -21.24 11.10 11.84
N ASN A 250 -21.74 10.62 10.71
CA ASN A 250 -23.11 10.10 10.62
C ASN A 250 -23.36 8.90 11.53
N GLN A 251 -22.33 8.08 11.83
CA GLN A 251 -22.47 7.01 12.83
C GLN A 251 -22.56 7.56 14.24
N LEU A 252 -21.82 8.64 14.55
CA LEU A 252 -21.86 9.27 15.89
C LEU A 252 -23.20 9.98 16.17
N ASP A 253 -23.94 10.36 15.13
CA ASP A 253 -25.27 10.95 15.23
C ASP A 253 -26.38 9.90 15.49
N GLN A 254 -26.07 8.59 15.40
CA GLN A 254 -27.02 7.53 15.73
C GLN A 254 -27.27 7.45 17.25
N PRO A 255 -28.42 6.86 17.71
CA PRO A 255 -28.62 6.56 19.11
C PRO A 255 -27.44 5.74 19.67
N TRP A 256 -26.88 6.17 20.79
CA TRP A 256 -25.70 5.51 21.36
C TRP A 256 -25.88 4.02 21.68
N PRO A 257 -27.03 3.52 22.15
CA PRO A 257 -27.23 2.09 22.33
C PRO A 257 -27.02 1.31 21.03
N ASP A 258 -27.57 1.77 19.93
CA ASP A 258 -27.43 1.11 18.61
C ASP A 258 -25.99 1.17 18.11
N LEU A 259 -25.32 2.33 18.26
CA LEU A 259 -23.91 2.48 17.90
C LEU A 259 -23.02 1.55 18.72
N ILE A 260 -23.27 1.39 20.03
CA ILE A 260 -22.50 0.51 20.91
C ILE A 260 -22.64 -0.95 20.45
N GLU A 261 -23.87 -1.42 20.26
CA GLU A 261 -24.12 -2.81 19.87
C GLU A 261 -23.54 -3.12 18.49
N HIS A 262 -23.85 -2.31 17.49
CA HIS A 262 -23.39 -2.53 16.12
C HIS A 262 -21.89 -2.33 15.97
N GLY A 263 -21.32 -1.31 16.62
CA GLY A 263 -19.88 -1.03 16.60
C GLY A 263 -19.07 -2.13 17.28
N HIS A 264 -19.53 -2.61 18.45
CA HIS A 264 -18.92 -3.72 19.16
C HIS A 264 -18.92 -5.00 18.29
N ALA A 265 -20.06 -5.36 17.73
CA ALA A 265 -20.17 -6.51 16.85
C ALA A 265 -19.29 -6.38 15.61
N ALA A 266 -19.22 -5.19 14.99
CA ALA A 266 -18.35 -4.92 13.84
C ALA A 266 -16.88 -5.09 14.20
N ARG A 267 -16.43 -4.63 15.38
CA ARG A 267 -15.05 -4.78 15.85
C ARG A 267 -14.68 -6.26 16.03
N HIS A 268 -15.57 -7.07 16.62
CA HIS A 268 -15.32 -8.51 16.77
C HIS A 268 -15.19 -9.21 15.42
N ARG A 269 -16.11 -8.95 14.49
CA ARG A 269 -15.98 -9.50 13.12
C ARG A 269 -14.68 -9.09 12.42
N ALA A 270 -14.19 -7.87 12.66
CA ALA A 270 -12.92 -7.41 12.09
C ALA A 270 -11.72 -8.13 12.72
N LEU A 271 -11.75 -8.40 14.03
CA LEU A 271 -10.70 -9.16 14.72
C LEU A 271 -10.63 -10.62 14.23
N ASP A 272 -11.78 -11.27 14.06
CA ASP A 272 -11.86 -12.61 13.52
C ASP A 272 -11.26 -12.72 12.11
N ARG A 273 -11.37 -11.65 11.29
CA ARG A 273 -10.79 -11.58 9.96
C ARG A 273 -9.30 -11.24 9.93
N SER A 274 -8.82 -10.46 10.91
CA SER A 274 -7.44 -9.97 11.00
C SER A 274 -6.56 -10.79 11.94
N GLY A 275 -7.16 -11.64 12.77
CA GLY A 275 -6.44 -12.56 13.66
C GLY A 275 -5.54 -13.47 12.84
N GLY A 276 -4.22 -13.43 13.13
CA GLY A 276 -3.16 -14.14 12.39
C GLY A 276 -3.21 -15.66 12.43
N GLY A 277 -4.37 -16.25 12.74
CA GLY A 277 -4.71 -17.63 12.45
C GLY A 277 -5.06 -17.75 10.98
N GLN A 278 -4.45 -18.70 10.28
CA GLN A 278 -4.86 -19.07 8.92
C GLN A 278 -6.38 -19.24 8.92
N PRO A 279 -7.13 -18.50 8.08
CA PRO A 279 -8.56 -18.74 7.97
C PRO A 279 -8.79 -20.21 7.58
N PRO A 280 -9.86 -20.87 8.06
CA PRO A 280 -10.13 -22.28 7.85
C PRO A 280 -10.60 -22.65 6.43
N GLY A 281 -10.18 -21.88 5.42
CA GLY A 281 -10.44 -22.18 4.00
C GLY A 281 -9.13 -22.54 3.30
N GLY A 282 -9.14 -23.61 2.48
CA GLY A 282 -8.02 -23.93 1.58
C GLY A 282 -7.73 -22.77 0.62
N CYS A 283 -6.51 -22.72 0.07
CA CYS A 283 -6.19 -21.83 -1.04
C CYS A 283 -7.01 -22.26 -2.27
N GLU A 284 -7.86 -21.35 -2.77
CA GLU A 284 -8.58 -21.53 -4.03
C GLU A 284 -7.70 -21.03 -5.17
N THR A 285 -7.84 -21.59 -6.35
CA THR A 285 -7.13 -21.12 -7.55
C THR A 285 -8.11 -20.74 -8.63
N VAL A 286 -7.76 -19.69 -9.39
CA VAL A 286 -8.56 -19.27 -10.55
C VAL A 286 -7.63 -18.79 -11.66
N THR A 287 -8.04 -19.09 -12.91
CA THR A 287 -7.43 -18.46 -14.09
C THR A 287 -8.01 -17.08 -14.27
N VAL A 288 -7.14 -16.08 -14.35
CA VAL A 288 -7.54 -14.68 -14.51
C VAL A 288 -7.85 -14.42 -15.98
N SER A 289 -9.08 -14.01 -16.27
CA SER A 289 -9.54 -13.70 -17.63
C SER A 289 -9.64 -12.20 -17.92
N GLY A 290 -9.56 -11.33 -16.89
CA GLY A 290 -9.67 -9.89 -17.03
C GLY A 290 -9.56 -9.17 -15.69
N ALA A 291 -9.38 -7.84 -15.72
CA ALA A 291 -9.24 -7.00 -14.55
C ALA A 291 -10.50 -7.03 -13.66
N ARG A 292 -11.70 -7.11 -14.24
CA ARG A 292 -12.96 -7.22 -13.49
C ARG A 292 -12.95 -8.38 -12.51
N GLY A 293 -12.51 -9.58 -12.94
CA GLY A 293 -12.46 -10.75 -12.06
C GLY A 293 -11.53 -10.56 -10.86
N LEU A 294 -10.39 -9.91 -11.06
CA LEU A 294 -9.48 -9.55 -9.98
C LEU A 294 -10.11 -8.52 -9.03
N LEU A 295 -10.74 -7.46 -9.56
CA LEU A 295 -11.41 -6.45 -8.74
C LEU A 295 -12.56 -7.06 -7.93
N GLU A 296 -13.33 -7.98 -8.48
CA GLU A 296 -14.38 -8.71 -7.76
C GLU A 296 -13.82 -9.55 -6.62
N LEU A 297 -12.66 -10.21 -6.82
CA LEU A 297 -11.95 -10.90 -5.74
C LEU A 297 -11.57 -9.92 -4.61
N GLY A 298 -10.99 -8.76 -4.96
CA GLY A 298 -10.63 -7.73 -3.99
C GLY A 298 -11.84 -7.18 -3.22
N ARG A 299 -12.94 -6.86 -3.94
CA ARG A 299 -14.22 -6.41 -3.34
C ARG A 299 -14.83 -7.46 -2.41
N ALA A 300 -14.62 -8.74 -2.69
CA ALA A 300 -15.00 -9.84 -1.79
C ALA A 300 -14.03 -10.01 -0.60
N GLY A 301 -12.99 -9.19 -0.49
CA GLY A 301 -11.99 -9.26 0.57
C GLY A 301 -10.99 -10.41 0.41
N ALA A 302 -10.88 -10.98 -0.78
CA ALA A 302 -9.91 -12.03 -1.06
C ALA A 302 -8.47 -11.47 -1.04
N VAL A 303 -7.55 -12.32 -0.63
CA VAL A 303 -6.12 -12.04 -0.64
C VAL A 303 -5.42 -13.07 -1.51
N ILE A 304 -4.71 -12.61 -2.51
CA ILE A 304 -3.93 -13.44 -3.41
C ILE A 304 -2.58 -13.74 -2.74
N GLU A 305 -2.27 -15.03 -2.59
CA GLU A 305 -1.07 -15.52 -1.90
C GLU A 305 -0.06 -16.16 -2.86
N THR A 306 -0.52 -16.62 -4.03
CA THR A 306 0.36 -17.20 -5.05
C THR A 306 -0.04 -16.71 -6.43
N VAL A 307 0.95 -16.52 -7.30
CA VAL A 307 0.75 -16.03 -8.66
C VAL A 307 1.62 -16.81 -9.62
N ASP A 308 1.02 -17.38 -10.66
CA ASP A 308 1.73 -17.84 -11.86
C ASP A 308 1.46 -16.86 -13.02
N PRO A 309 2.39 -15.93 -13.29
CA PRO A 309 2.18 -14.90 -14.29
C PRO A 309 2.22 -15.43 -15.74
N ILE A 310 2.74 -16.64 -15.95
CA ILE A 310 2.82 -17.28 -17.28
C ILE A 310 1.52 -18.01 -17.57
N ALA A 311 1.01 -18.78 -16.60
CA ALA A 311 -0.25 -19.48 -16.73
C ALA A 311 -1.47 -18.55 -16.54
N GLY A 312 -1.29 -17.34 -16.02
CA GLY A 312 -2.38 -16.43 -15.69
C GLY A 312 -3.22 -16.94 -14.53
N VAL A 313 -2.63 -17.65 -13.57
CA VAL A 313 -3.34 -18.29 -12.45
C VAL A 313 -2.96 -17.60 -11.15
N VAL A 314 -3.95 -17.33 -10.31
CA VAL A 314 -3.74 -16.84 -8.94
C VAL A 314 -4.34 -17.81 -7.93
N GLY A 315 -3.63 -18.03 -6.84
CA GLY A 315 -4.13 -18.70 -5.66
C GLY A 315 -4.49 -17.66 -4.60
N TYR A 316 -5.69 -17.75 -4.05
CA TYR A 316 -6.22 -16.76 -3.12
C TYR A 316 -6.98 -17.40 -1.96
N ARG A 317 -7.13 -16.64 -0.88
CA ARG A 317 -8.01 -16.96 0.25
C ARG A 317 -9.08 -15.90 0.41
N ARG A 318 -10.29 -16.34 0.71
CA ARG A 318 -11.39 -15.45 1.12
C ARG A 318 -11.41 -15.32 2.64
N PRO A 319 -11.83 -14.16 3.18
CA PRO A 319 -12.17 -14.08 4.59
C PRO A 319 -13.28 -15.10 4.89
N ALA A 320 -13.25 -15.67 6.11
CA ALA A 320 -14.33 -16.53 6.55
C ALA A 320 -15.68 -15.80 6.36
N PRO A 321 -16.73 -16.46 5.82
CA PRO A 321 -18.04 -15.84 5.72
C PRO A 321 -18.45 -15.42 7.12
N GLY A 322 -18.78 -14.13 7.30
CA GLY A 322 -19.32 -13.63 8.56
C GLY A 322 -20.60 -14.41 8.86
N GLN A 323 -20.70 -15.02 10.04
CA GLN A 323 -22.01 -15.47 10.51
C GLN A 323 -22.93 -14.25 10.56
N PRO A 324 -24.20 -14.38 10.17
CA PRO A 324 -25.17 -13.28 10.09
C PRO A 324 -25.37 -12.56 11.41
#